data_88097e2090e12dd5293b64335f86e77a
#
_entry.id   88097e2090e12dd5293b64335f86e77a
#
_cell.length_a   1.000
_cell.length_b   1.000
_cell.length_c   1.000
_cell.angle_alpha   90.00
_cell.angle_beta   90.00
_cell.angle_gamma   90.00
#
_symmetry.space_group_name_H-M   'P 1'
#
loop_
_entity.id
_entity.type
_entity.pdbx_description
1 polymer ?
#
loop_
_entity_poly.entity_id
_entity_poly.type
_entity_poly.pdbx_seq_one_letter_code
_entity_poly.pdbx_strand_id
1 'polypeptide(L)'
;MSTFGKIDILWNTVKYLKPIQWRYRAKLWYQRFFPQNLQSLDTTPDRQILNFVPSIPNEITYLGDNTFQFLNLQKSFGEQVDWEFVEFGRLWGYNLNYFEFLNQKGIDVREGKKLIQDFIQHLPKARMGMEPYPLSLRSINWIRFLSCNGITDVDIDAVLYAQLNLLIHKLEYHLLGNHLLENGFALLFGAYYFNDPVFYKKAKAILIPELQEQVLDDGGHFERSPMYHCIMLYRVLDCYNLVRNNALFGRELEDILKERAEVMLGWLEEVVYSDGRIPLLNDAAEGIAPTAKELIEYGQRLGIFCHKKVRLKESGYRKVRWGKFELFIDVGEVGPDYQPGHAHADTFSFELYINGRPVIVDTGTSTYEVNNTRFYERSTAAHNTVV
;
A
#
# COMPACT_ATOMS: atom_id res chain seq x y z
N MET A 1 23.47 -21.94 -12.71
CA MET A 1 24.22 -20.70 -12.50
C MET A 1 25.56 -21.03 -11.86
N SER A 2 26.67 -20.52 -12.41
CA SER A 2 27.99 -20.68 -11.82
C SER A 2 28.11 -19.92 -10.48
N THR A 3 29.05 -20.33 -9.62
CA THR A 3 29.30 -19.65 -8.34
C THR A 3 29.66 -18.17 -8.53
N PHE A 4 30.37 -17.83 -9.61
CA PHE A 4 30.67 -16.44 -9.99
C PHE A 4 29.42 -15.64 -10.31
N GLY A 5 28.45 -16.19 -11.04
CA GLY A 5 27.21 -15.50 -11.33
C GLY A 5 26.36 -15.18 -10.08
N LYS A 6 26.43 -16.02 -9.04
CA LYS A 6 25.76 -15.74 -7.76
C LYS A 6 26.43 -14.61 -6.99
N ILE A 7 27.76 -14.52 -7.06
CA ILE A 7 28.55 -13.45 -6.39
C ILE A 7 28.26 -12.12 -7.09
N ASP A 8 28.22 -12.09 -8.42
CA ASP A 8 27.92 -10.88 -9.19
C ASP A 8 26.49 -10.35 -8.91
N ILE A 9 25.50 -11.24 -8.85
CA ILE A 9 24.13 -10.88 -8.49
C ILE A 9 24.10 -10.31 -7.04
N LEU A 10 24.75 -10.98 -6.11
CA LEU A 10 24.82 -10.53 -4.73
C LEU A 10 25.46 -9.13 -4.65
N TRP A 11 26.61 -8.93 -5.29
CA TRP A 11 27.31 -7.64 -5.33
C TRP A 11 26.43 -6.54 -5.94
N ASN A 12 25.81 -6.82 -7.08
CA ASN A 12 24.93 -5.87 -7.77
C ASN A 12 23.64 -5.54 -6.97
N THR A 13 23.20 -6.42 -6.08
CA THR A 13 22.11 -6.13 -5.15
C THR A 13 22.58 -5.29 -3.96
N VAL A 14 23.74 -5.65 -3.39
CA VAL A 14 24.19 -5.10 -2.08
C VAL A 14 24.79 -3.71 -2.21
N LYS A 15 25.44 -3.40 -3.36
CA LYS A 15 26.10 -2.10 -3.58
C LYS A 15 25.15 -0.91 -3.60
N TYR A 16 23.88 -1.12 -3.93
CA TYR A 16 22.86 -0.07 -3.98
C TYR A 16 22.10 0.15 -2.67
N LEU A 17 22.28 -0.72 -1.68
CA LEU A 17 21.59 -0.59 -0.40
C LEU A 17 22.04 0.67 0.35
N LYS A 18 21.07 1.43 0.85
CA LYS A 18 21.30 2.60 1.70
C LYS A 18 21.91 2.17 3.06
N PRO A 19 22.74 3.00 3.71
CA PRO A 19 23.32 2.69 5.04
C PRO A 19 22.27 2.31 6.09
N ILE A 20 21.10 2.91 6.04
CA ILE A 20 20.00 2.61 6.96
C ILE A 20 19.47 1.17 6.77
N GLN A 21 19.41 0.67 5.54
CA GLN A 21 19.00 -0.71 5.26
C GLN A 21 19.98 -1.71 5.87
N TRP A 22 21.29 -1.46 5.75
CA TRP A 22 22.32 -2.27 6.39
C TRP A 22 22.20 -2.29 7.91
N ARG A 23 22.04 -1.10 8.51
CA ARG A 23 21.87 -0.97 9.97
C ARG A 23 20.67 -1.78 10.46
N TYR A 24 19.53 -1.69 9.76
CA TYR A 24 18.32 -2.39 10.17
C TYR A 24 18.37 -3.89 9.88
N ARG A 25 19.05 -4.34 8.81
CA ARG A 25 19.32 -5.77 8.56
C ARG A 25 20.19 -6.37 9.67
N ALA A 26 21.24 -5.67 10.09
CA ALA A 26 22.07 -6.07 11.23
C ALA A 26 21.28 -6.11 12.55
N LYS A 27 20.41 -5.10 12.79
CA LYS A 27 19.50 -5.08 13.95
C LYS A 27 18.57 -6.29 13.95
N LEU A 28 17.91 -6.61 12.82
CA LEU A 28 17.02 -7.76 12.71
C LEU A 28 17.77 -9.08 12.89
N TRP A 29 18.97 -9.19 12.35
CA TRP A 29 19.83 -10.36 12.59
C TRP A 29 20.16 -10.52 14.08
N TYR A 30 20.58 -9.45 14.76
CA TYR A 30 20.83 -9.45 16.21
C TYR A 30 19.59 -9.85 17.01
N GLN A 31 18.42 -9.32 16.69
CA GLN A 31 17.16 -9.60 17.38
C GLN A 31 16.70 -11.07 17.26
N ARG A 32 17.19 -11.84 16.27
CA ARG A 32 16.93 -13.29 16.20
C ARG A 32 17.59 -14.05 17.35
N PHE A 33 18.73 -13.57 17.83
CA PHE A 33 19.46 -14.21 18.94
C PHE A 33 19.12 -13.60 20.30
N PHE A 34 18.74 -12.33 20.30
CA PHE A 34 18.38 -11.56 21.49
C PHE A 34 17.02 -10.90 21.31
N PRO A 35 15.92 -11.70 21.38
CA PRO A 35 14.58 -11.16 21.23
C PRO A 35 14.32 -10.09 22.29
N GLN A 36 13.78 -8.96 21.86
CA GLN A 36 13.35 -7.93 22.78
C GLN A 36 12.07 -8.41 23.47
N ASN A 37 12.07 -8.46 24.80
CA ASN A 37 10.84 -8.57 25.58
C ASN A 37 10.10 -7.23 25.44
N LEU A 38 9.03 -7.24 24.67
CA LEU A 38 8.09 -6.13 24.70
C LEU A 38 7.48 -6.08 26.10
N GLN A 39 7.64 -4.96 26.79
CA GLN A 39 7.00 -4.77 28.10
C GLN A 39 5.49 -4.90 27.93
N SER A 40 4.84 -5.57 28.86
CA SER A 40 3.38 -5.53 28.97
C SER A 40 2.95 -4.07 29.08
N LEU A 41 1.97 -3.67 28.25
CA LEU A 41 1.40 -2.33 28.33
C LEU A 41 0.49 -2.31 29.55
N ASP A 42 0.87 -1.55 30.58
CA ASP A 42 0.12 -1.49 31.83
C ASP A 42 -1.20 -0.73 31.67
N THR A 43 -1.30 0.15 30.65
CA THR A 43 -2.51 0.93 30.37
C THR A 43 -2.68 1.17 28.88
N THR A 44 -3.90 1.12 28.40
CA THR A 44 -4.29 1.57 27.06
C THR A 44 -4.83 2.99 27.17
N PRO A 45 -4.34 3.96 26.36
CA PRO A 45 -4.90 5.31 26.34
C PRO A 45 -6.36 5.30 25.87
N ASP A 46 -7.13 6.28 26.35
CA ASP A 46 -8.48 6.50 25.87
C ASP A 46 -8.47 6.86 24.39
N ARG A 47 -9.34 6.19 23.62
CA ARG A 47 -9.48 6.48 22.21
C ARG A 47 -10.18 7.80 21.94
N GLN A 48 -9.88 8.41 20.79
CA GLN A 48 -10.59 9.58 20.29
C GLN A 48 -11.72 9.16 19.35
N ILE A 49 -12.74 10.02 19.20
CA ILE A 49 -13.74 9.89 18.15
C ILE A 49 -13.17 10.60 16.93
N LEU A 50 -12.85 9.83 15.88
CA LEU A 50 -12.33 10.38 14.65
C LEU A 50 -13.44 10.67 13.63
N ASN A 51 -13.29 11.80 12.95
CA ASN A 51 -14.19 12.24 11.90
C ASN A 51 -13.54 12.01 10.52
N PHE A 52 -14.33 11.51 9.58
CA PHE A 52 -13.90 11.30 8.21
C PHE A 52 -14.95 11.79 7.21
N VAL A 53 -14.49 12.40 6.14
CA VAL A 53 -15.27 12.50 4.91
C VAL A 53 -15.38 11.09 4.32
N PRO A 54 -16.51 10.69 3.72
CA PRO A 54 -16.66 9.37 3.12
C PRO A 54 -15.52 9.06 2.13
N SER A 55 -14.77 8.00 2.42
CA SER A 55 -13.66 7.54 1.59
C SER A 55 -14.14 6.56 0.50
N ILE A 56 -13.22 6.00 -0.25
CA ILE A 56 -13.51 4.93 -1.22
C ILE A 56 -13.77 3.65 -0.44
N PRO A 57 -14.92 2.97 -0.65
CA PRO A 57 -15.13 1.64 -0.06
C PRO A 57 -14.13 0.64 -0.65
N ASN A 58 -13.66 -0.27 0.19
CA ASN A 58 -12.82 -1.36 -0.30
C ASN A 58 -13.63 -2.37 -1.13
N GLU A 59 -12.95 -3.15 -1.97
CA GLU A 59 -13.55 -4.23 -2.75
C GLU A 59 -14.30 -5.23 -1.85
N ILE A 60 -15.35 -5.84 -2.41
CA ILE A 60 -16.13 -6.86 -1.70
C ILE A 60 -15.35 -8.16 -1.71
N THR A 61 -14.73 -8.49 -0.58
CA THR A 61 -13.90 -9.68 -0.41
C THR A 61 -14.41 -10.60 0.71
N TYR A 62 -15.27 -10.13 1.58
CA TYR A 62 -16.03 -10.93 2.52
C TYR A 62 -17.46 -11.13 1.99
N LEU A 63 -17.84 -12.39 1.77
CA LEU A 63 -19.11 -12.77 1.14
C LEU A 63 -20.19 -13.25 2.15
N GLY A 64 -19.90 -13.15 3.45
CA GLY A 64 -20.75 -13.68 4.52
C GLY A 64 -20.35 -15.11 4.94
N ASP A 65 -20.86 -15.56 6.08
CA ASP A 65 -20.69 -16.93 6.60
C ASP A 65 -19.23 -17.42 6.56
N ASN A 66 -18.29 -16.60 7.06
CA ASN A 66 -16.85 -16.84 7.06
C ASN A 66 -16.30 -17.24 5.67
N THR A 67 -16.87 -16.69 4.60
CA THR A 67 -16.45 -16.91 3.23
C THR A 67 -15.73 -15.67 2.70
N PHE A 68 -14.52 -15.87 2.19
CA PHE A 68 -13.66 -14.81 1.68
C PHE A 68 -13.22 -15.11 0.25
N GLN A 69 -13.04 -14.05 -0.54
CA GLN A 69 -12.51 -14.14 -1.90
C GLN A 69 -11.38 -13.12 -2.07
N PHE A 70 -10.16 -13.62 -2.29
CA PHE A 70 -9.00 -12.80 -2.63
C PHE A 70 -8.31 -13.39 -3.85
N LEU A 71 -7.73 -12.56 -4.70
CA LEU A 71 -6.98 -12.99 -5.88
C LEU A 71 -7.78 -13.98 -6.77
N ASN A 72 -9.07 -13.74 -6.90
CA ASN A 72 -10.02 -14.61 -7.63
C ASN A 72 -10.18 -16.04 -7.06
N LEU A 73 -9.68 -16.31 -5.84
CA LEU A 73 -9.81 -17.58 -5.15
C LEU A 73 -10.71 -17.43 -3.93
N GLN A 74 -11.76 -18.25 -3.86
CA GLN A 74 -12.74 -18.20 -2.77
C GLN A 74 -12.50 -19.33 -1.78
N LYS A 75 -12.58 -19.04 -0.47
CA LYS A 75 -12.53 -20.00 0.63
C LYS A 75 -13.65 -19.75 1.62
N SER A 76 -14.38 -20.81 1.99
CA SER A 76 -15.31 -20.84 3.12
C SER A 76 -14.68 -21.64 4.26
N PHE A 77 -14.72 -21.10 5.49
CA PHE A 77 -14.11 -21.72 6.67
C PHE A 77 -15.12 -22.42 7.59
N GLY A 78 -16.41 -22.30 7.31
CA GLY A 78 -17.45 -22.87 8.19
C GLY A 78 -17.59 -22.07 9.50
N GLU A 79 -17.52 -22.74 10.65
CA GLU A 79 -17.80 -22.11 11.95
C GLU A 79 -16.71 -21.15 12.44
N GLN A 80 -15.44 -21.42 12.10
CA GLN A 80 -14.29 -20.65 12.59
C GLN A 80 -13.31 -20.34 11.46
N VAL A 81 -12.84 -19.10 11.38
CA VAL A 81 -11.85 -18.68 10.38
C VAL A 81 -10.47 -19.22 10.72
N ASP A 82 -9.80 -19.85 9.76
CA ASP A 82 -8.37 -20.17 9.86
C ASP A 82 -7.52 -18.98 9.43
N TRP A 83 -7.10 -18.17 10.38
CA TRP A 83 -6.27 -16.98 10.15
C TRP A 83 -4.84 -17.30 9.70
N GLU A 84 -4.40 -18.57 9.79
CA GLU A 84 -3.10 -19.06 9.30
C GLU A 84 -3.19 -19.70 7.90
N PHE A 85 -4.34 -19.61 7.24
CA PHE A 85 -4.59 -20.26 5.95
C PHE A 85 -3.61 -19.79 4.86
N VAL A 86 -2.90 -20.75 4.25
CA VAL A 86 -1.88 -20.50 3.20
C VAL A 86 -1.98 -21.45 2.01
N GLU A 87 -3.01 -22.28 1.91
CA GLU A 87 -3.14 -23.24 0.80
C GLU A 87 -3.23 -22.57 -0.57
N PHE A 88 -3.76 -21.32 -0.63
CA PHE A 88 -3.82 -20.51 -1.83
C PHE A 88 -2.62 -19.55 -1.97
N GLY A 89 -1.53 -19.81 -1.27
CA GLY A 89 -0.34 -18.96 -1.22
C GLY A 89 -0.35 -17.95 -0.08
N ARG A 90 0.85 -17.46 0.25
CA ARG A 90 1.01 -16.51 1.38
C ARG A 90 0.29 -15.17 1.16
N LEU A 91 0.23 -14.70 -0.08
CA LEU A 91 -0.42 -13.43 -0.41
C LEU A 91 -1.92 -13.49 -0.11
N TRP A 92 -2.58 -14.62 -0.38
CA TRP A 92 -3.99 -14.83 -0.03
C TRP A 92 -4.19 -14.72 1.49
N GLY A 93 -3.34 -15.41 2.28
CA GLY A 93 -3.36 -15.34 3.73
C GLY A 93 -3.07 -13.94 4.28
N TYR A 94 -2.19 -13.18 3.64
CA TYR A 94 -1.96 -11.78 3.99
C TYR A 94 -3.19 -10.91 3.75
N ASN A 95 -3.89 -11.06 2.59
CA ASN A 95 -5.14 -10.33 2.33
C ASN A 95 -6.20 -10.61 3.40
N LEU A 96 -6.34 -11.85 3.87
CA LEU A 96 -7.21 -12.20 4.99
C LEU A 96 -6.83 -11.41 6.26
N ASN A 97 -5.52 -11.25 6.52
CA ASN A 97 -4.98 -10.59 7.70
C ASN A 97 -4.89 -9.05 7.59
N TYR A 98 -5.15 -8.46 6.42
CA TYR A 98 -5.23 -7.00 6.23
C TYR A 98 -6.52 -6.41 6.75
N PHE A 99 -7.59 -7.21 6.84
CA PHE A 99 -8.92 -6.77 7.27
C PHE A 99 -9.52 -5.65 6.40
N GLU A 100 -9.17 -5.60 5.12
CA GLU A 100 -9.72 -4.61 4.19
C GLU A 100 -11.22 -4.78 3.99
N PHE A 101 -11.73 -6.00 4.09
CA PHE A 101 -13.15 -6.33 4.03
C PHE A 101 -14.01 -5.60 5.07
N LEU A 102 -13.46 -5.16 6.19
CA LEU A 102 -14.19 -4.37 7.19
C LEU A 102 -14.70 -3.03 6.65
N ASN A 103 -14.05 -2.49 5.61
CA ASN A 103 -14.37 -1.21 4.99
C ASN A 103 -15.00 -1.38 3.61
N GLN A 104 -15.42 -2.59 3.25
CA GLN A 104 -16.16 -2.86 2.02
C GLN A 104 -17.59 -2.34 2.11
N LYS A 105 -18.22 -2.11 0.95
CA LYS A 105 -19.62 -1.70 0.91
C LYS A 105 -20.54 -2.81 1.42
N GLY A 106 -21.43 -2.46 2.36
CA GLY A 106 -22.49 -3.37 2.83
C GLY A 106 -22.06 -4.40 3.87
N ILE A 107 -20.87 -4.28 4.45
CA ILE A 107 -20.47 -5.11 5.62
C ILE A 107 -21.45 -4.89 6.77
N ASP A 108 -21.93 -5.97 7.37
CA ASP A 108 -22.70 -5.87 8.62
C ASP A 108 -21.74 -5.53 9.77
N VAL A 109 -22.10 -4.49 10.54
CA VAL A 109 -21.25 -3.95 11.62
C VAL A 109 -21.01 -4.98 12.74
N ARG A 110 -22.03 -5.81 13.05
CA ARG A 110 -21.91 -6.84 14.09
C ARG A 110 -21.01 -7.97 13.62
N GLU A 111 -21.14 -8.36 12.35
CA GLU A 111 -20.29 -9.38 11.73
C GLU A 111 -18.83 -8.93 11.66
N GLY A 112 -18.58 -7.67 11.21
CA GLY A 112 -17.24 -7.12 11.21
C GLY A 112 -16.60 -7.09 12.60
N LYS A 113 -17.36 -6.70 13.65
CA LYS A 113 -16.90 -6.74 15.04
C LYS A 113 -16.60 -8.18 15.50
N LYS A 114 -17.46 -9.15 15.15
CA LYS A 114 -17.26 -10.57 15.46
C LYS A 114 -15.97 -11.10 14.83
N LEU A 115 -15.68 -10.76 13.57
CA LEU A 115 -14.44 -11.18 12.90
C LEU A 115 -13.19 -10.59 13.58
N ILE A 116 -13.24 -9.34 14.05
CA ILE A 116 -12.16 -8.77 14.87
C ILE A 116 -11.97 -9.56 16.16
N GLN A 117 -13.05 -9.87 16.88
CA GLN A 117 -13.01 -10.61 18.14
C GLN A 117 -12.52 -12.04 17.95
N ASP A 118 -12.91 -12.72 16.86
CA ASP A 118 -12.41 -14.05 16.50
C ASP A 118 -10.89 -14.03 16.25
N PHE A 119 -10.40 -13.02 15.50
CA PHE A 119 -8.97 -12.82 15.29
C PHE A 119 -8.22 -12.54 16.60
N ILE A 120 -8.77 -11.73 17.51
CA ILE A 120 -8.16 -11.46 18.82
C ILE A 120 -7.99 -12.77 19.63
N GLN A 121 -8.96 -13.67 19.61
CA GLN A 121 -8.85 -14.96 20.26
C GLN A 121 -7.75 -15.85 19.63
N HIS A 122 -7.50 -15.67 18.34
CA HIS A 122 -6.43 -16.38 17.62
C HIS A 122 -5.03 -15.81 17.91
N LEU A 123 -4.89 -14.52 18.23
CA LEU A 123 -3.60 -13.81 18.39
C LEU A 123 -2.53 -14.53 19.21
N PRO A 124 -2.83 -15.23 20.34
CA PRO A 124 -1.80 -15.94 21.09
C PRO A 124 -1.08 -17.06 20.28
N LYS A 125 -1.66 -17.50 19.18
CA LYS A 125 -1.11 -18.52 18.28
C LYS A 125 -0.67 -17.93 16.93
N ALA A 126 -0.96 -16.64 16.68
CA ALA A 126 -0.75 -16.01 15.39
C ALA A 126 0.73 -15.96 15.00
N ARG A 127 1.01 -16.39 13.77
CA ARG A 127 2.30 -16.27 13.10
C ARG A 127 2.16 -15.47 11.80
N MET A 128 1.10 -15.78 11.03
CA MET A 128 0.71 -15.06 9.82
C MET A 128 0.17 -13.67 10.17
N GLY A 129 0.53 -12.67 9.38
CA GLY A 129 -0.01 -11.33 9.55
C GLY A 129 0.55 -10.54 10.74
N MET A 130 1.62 -11.03 11.39
CA MET A 130 2.35 -10.34 12.47
C MET A 130 3.60 -9.62 11.97
N GLU A 131 3.82 -9.63 10.66
CA GLU A 131 4.81 -8.82 9.97
C GLU A 131 4.35 -7.36 9.93
N PRO A 132 5.27 -6.38 9.83
CA PRO A 132 4.92 -4.97 9.93
C PRO A 132 3.92 -4.49 8.89
N TYR A 133 4.01 -4.96 7.64
CA TYR A 133 3.11 -4.54 6.58
C TYR A 133 1.65 -4.97 6.83
N PRO A 134 1.34 -6.26 7.10
CA PRO A 134 0.00 -6.68 7.53
C PRO A 134 -0.49 -5.99 8.81
N LEU A 135 0.39 -5.79 9.80
CA LEU A 135 0.05 -5.03 11.01
C LEU A 135 -0.39 -3.61 10.69
N SER A 136 0.29 -2.95 9.76
CA SER A 136 -0.01 -1.58 9.35
C SER A 136 -1.39 -1.51 8.71
N LEU A 137 -1.65 -2.34 7.69
CA LEU A 137 -2.93 -2.35 6.99
C LEU A 137 -4.10 -2.69 7.93
N ARG A 138 -3.93 -3.73 8.76
CA ARG A 138 -4.94 -4.13 9.75
C ARG A 138 -5.24 -3.02 10.73
N SER A 139 -4.23 -2.33 11.25
CA SER A 139 -4.43 -1.22 12.20
C SER A 139 -5.21 -0.08 11.58
N ILE A 140 -4.89 0.33 10.36
CA ILE A 140 -5.64 1.36 9.62
C ILE A 140 -7.09 0.92 9.42
N ASN A 141 -7.30 -0.31 8.96
CA ASN A 141 -8.63 -0.82 8.64
C ASN A 141 -9.52 -0.96 9.89
N TRP A 142 -8.95 -1.41 11.01
CA TRP A 142 -9.68 -1.46 12.28
C TRP A 142 -10.03 -0.05 12.76
N ILE A 143 -9.09 0.90 12.78
CA ILE A 143 -9.35 2.28 13.20
C ILE A 143 -10.46 2.91 12.38
N ARG A 144 -10.43 2.74 11.06
CA ARG A 144 -11.48 3.26 10.16
C ARG A 144 -12.84 2.62 10.47
N PHE A 145 -12.89 1.31 10.55
CA PHE A 145 -14.13 0.58 10.84
C PHE A 145 -14.74 0.98 12.19
N LEU A 146 -13.93 0.98 13.25
CA LEU A 146 -14.37 1.35 14.58
C LEU A 146 -14.86 2.80 14.65
N SER A 147 -14.12 3.73 14.04
CA SER A 147 -14.46 5.16 14.04
C SER A 147 -15.71 5.45 13.22
N CYS A 148 -15.79 4.95 11.99
CA CYS A 148 -16.93 5.20 11.10
C CYS A 148 -18.24 4.61 11.62
N ASN A 149 -18.18 3.54 12.42
CA ASN A 149 -19.36 2.89 12.99
C ASN A 149 -19.61 3.24 14.47
N GLY A 150 -18.82 4.13 15.06
CA GLY A 150 -18.97 4.54 16.47
C GLY A 150 -18.80 3.39 17.47
N ILE A 151 -18.05 2.34 17.12
CA ILE A 151 -17.85 1.16 17.96
C ILE A 151 -16.87 1.50 19.08
N THR A 152 -17.24 1.21 20.31
CA THR A 152 -16.38 1.30 21.49
C THR A 152 -16.22 -0.08 22.08
N ASP A 153 -14.97 -0.56 22.21
CA ASP A 153 -14.66 -1.86 22.78
C ASP A 153 -13.23 -1.82 23.36
N VAL A 154 -13.12 -1.85 24.68
CA VAL A 154 -11.84 -1.70 25.39
C VAL A 154 -10.85 -2.84 25.10
N ASP A 155 -11.34 -4.04 24.83
CA ASP A 155 -10.49 -5.19 24.51
C ASP A 155 -9.91 -5.06 23.11
N ILE A 156 -10.71 -4.59 22.13
CA ILE A 156 -10.25 -4.29 20.79
C ILE A 156 -9.24 -3.14 20.81
N ASP A 157 -9.52 -2.07 21.56
CA ASP A 157 -8.63 -0.92 21.68
C ASP A 157 -7.29 -1.30 22.32
N ALA A 158 -7.30 -2.15 23.35
CA ALA A 158 -6.08 -2.66 23.99
C ALA A 158 -5.21 -3.47 23.00
N VAL A 159 -5.83 -4.37 22.24
CA VAL A 159 -5.11 -5.16 21.22
C VAL A 159 -4.58 -4.28 20.10
N LEU A 160 -5.36 -3.32 19.63
CA LEU A 160 -4.94 -2.38 18.58
C LEU A 160 -3.75 -1.54 19.04
N TYR A 161 -3.78 -1.03 20.27
CA TYR A 161 -2.66 -0.29 20.85
C TYR A 161 -1.40 -1.15 20.99
N ALA A 162 -1.56 -2.40 21.42
CA ALA A 162 -0.46 -3.36 21.50
C ALA A 162 0.15 -3.66 20.10
N GLN A 163 -0.67 -3.79 19.07
CA GLN A 163 -0.19 -3.99 17.69
C GLN A 163 0.61 -2.78 17.18
N LEU A 164 0.16 -1.55 17.42
CA LEU A 164 0.88 -0.33 17.06
C LEU A 164 2.20 -0.19 17.83
N ASN A 165 2.22 -0.57 19.10
CA ASN A 165 3.48 -0.65 19.88
C ASN A 165 4.42 -1.73 19.34
N LEU A 166 3.91 -2.87 18.88
CA LEU A 166 4.74 -3.88 18.21
C LEU A 166 5.31 -3.30 16.91
N LEU A 167 4.49 -2.60 16.12
CA LEU A 167 4.89 -2.00 14.85
C LEU A 167 6.03 -0.99 15.01
N ILE A 168 5.96 -0.08 16.00
CA ILE A 168 6.98 0.96 16.21
C ILE A 168 8.38 0.37 16.47
N HIS A 169 8.45 -0.86 16.99
CA HIS A 169 9.70 -1.56 17.22
C HIS A 169 10.21 -2.37 16.02
N LYS A 170 9.34 -2.65 15.04
CA LYS A 170 9.62 -3.51 13.88
C LYS A 170 9.60 -2.78 12.53
N LEU A 171 9.70 -1.46 12.50
CA LEU A 171 9.63 -0.66 11.28
C LEU A 171 10.54 -1.17 10.16
N GLU A 172 10.05 -1.13 8.92
CA GLU A 172 10.66 -1.78 7.75
C GLU A 172 11.76 -0.93 7.07
N TYR A 173 12.59 -0.24 7.84
CA TYR A 173 13.75 0.49 7.30
C TYR A 173 14.76 -0.37 6.54
N HIS A 174 14.66 -1.70 6.66
CA HIS A 174 15.48 -2.64 5.90
C HIS A 174 14.93 -2.87 4.47
N LEU A 175 13.67 -2.53 4.24
CA LEU A 175 13.01 -2.56 2.93
C LEU A 175 12.90 -1.15 2.35
N LEU A 176 12.43 -0.17 3.12
CA LEU A 176 12.03 1.17 2.66
C LEU A 176 10.80 1.11 1.71
N GLY A 177 10.68 2.08 0.80
CA GLY A 177 9.62 2.11 -0.20
C GLY A 177 8.22 2.15 0.42
N ASN A 178 7.27 1.60 -0.29
CA ASN A 178 5.88 1.52 0.13
C ASN A 178 5.68 0.85 1.50
N HIS A 179 6.53 -0.14 1.86
CA HIS A 179 6.47 -0.82 3.16
C HIS A 179 6.68 0.14 4.33
N LEU A 180 7.72 0.98 4.26
CA LEU A 180 7.99 1.95 5.33
C LEU A 180 6.94 3.05 5.36
N LEU A 181 6.40 3.47 4.19
CA LEU A 181 5.29 4.41 4.12
C LEU A 181 4.04 3.86 4.82
N GLU A 182 3.66 2.60 4.55
CA GLU A 182 2.50 1.99 5.21
C GLU A 182 2.67 1.90 6.73
N ASN A 183 3.90 1.62 7.22
CA ASN A 183 4.18 1.68 8.66
C ASN A 183 3.97 3.10 9.20
N GLY A 184 4.40 4.13 8.47
CA GLY A 184 4.21 5.54 8.83
C GLY A 184 2.73 5.94 8.86
N PHE A 185 1.96 5.52 7.85
CA PHE A 185 0.52 5.77 7.78
C PHE A 185 -0.23 5.11 8.96
N ALA A 186 0.07 3.85 9.28
CA ALA A 186 -0.53 3.16 10.41
C ALA A 186 -0.24 3.86 11.75
N LEU A 187 1.00 4.29 11.95
CA LEU A 187 1.37 5.06 13.16
C LEU A 187 0.66 6.42 13.21
N LEU A 188 0.41 7.07 12.06
CA LEU A 188 -0.35 8.32 12.00
C LEU A 188 -1.81 8.08 12.42
N PHE A 189 -2.45 7.05 11.88
CA PHE A 189 -3.81 6.66 12.29
C PHE A 189 -3.88 6.34 13.78
N GLY A 190 -2.93 5.55 14.27
CA GLY A 190 -2.82 5.23 15.71
C GLY A 190 -2.61 6.46 16.60
N ALA A 191 -1.77 7.41 16.14
CA ALA A 191 -1.52 8.66 16.85
C ALA A 191 -2.80 9.48 17.06
N TYR A 192 -3.61 9.60 16.01
CA TYR A 192 -4.87 10.31 16.09
C TYR A 192 -5.92 9.55 16.89
N TYR A 193 -5.98 8.21 16.73
CA TYR A 193 -6.96 7.39 17.42
C TYR A 193 -6.74 7.35 18.93
N PHE A 194 -5.49 7.25 19.38
CA PHE A 194 -5.13 7.22 20.81
C PHE A 194 -4.62 8.56 21.36
N ASN A 195 -4.62 9.63 20.57
CA ASN A 195 -3.98 10.91 20.90
C ASN A 195 -2.54 10.72 21.42
N ASP A 196 -1.77 9.85 20.76
CA ASP A 196 -0.44 9.45 21.20
C ASP A 196 0.66 10.25 20.49
N PRO A 197 1.38 11.14 21.22
CA PRO A 197 2.43 11.98 20.64
C PRO A 197 3.68 11.17 20.22
N VAL A 198 3.90 9.97 20.78
CA VAL A 198 5.03 9.12 20.42
C VAL A 198 4.81 8.53 19.03
N PHE A 199 3.61 8.00 18.79
CA PHE A 199 3.22 7.53 17.46
C PHE A 199 3.24 8.67 16.44
N TYR A 200 2.71 9.85 16.79
CA TYR A 200 2.74 11.02 15.90
C TYR A 200 4.16 11.44 15.52
N LYS A 201 5.05 11.58 16.51
CA LYS A 201 6.46 11.94 16.27
C LYS A 201 7.13 10.94 15.35
N LYS A 202 6.83 9.65 15.51
CA LYS A 202 7.42 8.58 14.71
C LYS A 202 6.84 8.55 13.31
N ALA A 203 5.52 8.67 13.17
CA ALA A 203 4.85 8.78 11.88
C ALA A 203 5.41 9.96 11.06
N LYS A 204 5.49 11.14 11.68
CA LYS A 204 6.05 12.34 11.05
C LYS A 204 7.49 12.14 10.58
N ALA A 205 8.34 11.51 11.39
CA ALA A 205 9.75 11.25 11.07
C ALA A 205 9.92 10.25 9.91
N ILE A 206 8.90 9.45 9.61
CA ILE A 206 8.85 8.56 8.46
C ILE A 206 8.23 9.28 7.25
N LEU A 207 7.02 9.80 7.42
CA LEU A 207 6.19 10.27 6.32
C LEU A 207 6.81 11.46 5.58
N ILE A 208 7.41 12.42 6.29
CA ILE A 208 7.97 13.60 5.63
C ILE A 208 9.09 13.23 4.64
N PRO A 209 10.19 12.57 5.05
CA PRO A 209 11.27 12.23 4.12
C PRO A 209 10.83 11.19 3.07
N GLU A 210 10.01 10.20 3.44
CA GLU A 210 9.60 9.17 2.48
C GLU A 210 8.64 9.72 1.42
N LEU A 211 7.68 10.57 1.76
CA LEU A 211 6.81 11.23 0.77
C LEU A 211 7.60 12.20 -0.12
N GLN A 212 8.64 12.84 0.42
CA GLN A 212 9.50 13.71 -0.35
C GLN A 212 10.37 12.93 -1.35
N GLU A 213 10.82 11.74 -1.00
CA GLU A 213 11.60 10.86 -1.87
C GLU A 213 10.73 10.09 -2.87
N GLN A 214 9.59 9.56 -2.41
CA GLN A 214 8.80 8.61 -3.18
C GLN A 214 7.80 9.26 -4.13
N VAL A 215 7.45 10.52 -3.93
CA VAL A 215 6.64 11.30 -4.88
C VAL A 215 7.57 12.19 -5.70
N LEU A 216 7.74 11.83 -6.96
CA LEU A 216 8.64 12.52 -7.90
C LEU A 216 8.12 13.93 -8.25
N ASP A 217 8.96 14.75 -8.86
CA ASP A 217 8.62 16.15 -9.21
C ASP A 217 7.44 16.25 -10.19
N ASP A 218 7.24 15.22 -11.04
CA ASP A 218 6.07 15.13 -11.92
C ASP A 218 4.84 14.51 -11.25
N GLY A 219 4.92 14.16 -9.96
CA GLY A 219 3.85 13.57 -9.16
C GLY A 219 3.76 12.05 -9.23
N GLY A 220 4.52 11.39 -10.09
CA GLY A 220 4.56 9.93 -10.17
C GLY A 220 5.16 9.29 -8.92
N HIS A 221 4.71 8.09 -8.55
CA HIS A 221 5.37 7.31 -7.50
C HIS A 221 6.69 6.72 -8.02
N PHE A 222 7.75 6.77 -7.23
CA PHE A 222 9.11 6.45 -7.64
C PHE A 222 9.34 4.97 -7.99
N GLU A 223 8.47 4.05 -7.55
CA GLU A 223 8.49 2.63 -7.93
C GLU A 223 7.97 2.39 -9.35
N ARG A 224 7.48 3.46 -10.03
CA ARG A 224 7.11 3.46 -11.44
C ARG A 224 6.10 2.40 -11.86
N SER A 225 5.21 2.02 -10.96
CA SER A 225 4.03 1.24 -11.26
C SER A 225 2.78 2.11 -11.16
N PRO A 226 1.98 2.25 -12.22
CA PRO A 226 0.73 3.01 -12.16
C PRO A 226 -0.26 2.49 -11.11
N MET A 227 -0.29 1.19 -10.87
CA MET A 227 -1.12 0.58 -9.83
C MET A 227 -0.64 0.96 -8.43
N TYR A 228 0.68 0.86 -8.14
CA TYR A 228 1.22 1.27 -6.84
C TYR A 228 1.11 2.78 -6.62
N HIS A 229 1.18 3.58 -7.69
CA HIS A 229 0.85 5.00 -7.58
C HIS A 229 -0.58 5.21 -7.07
N CYS A 230 -1.58 4.49 -7.62
CA CYS A 230 -2.96 4.58 -7.16
C CYS A 230 -3.14 4.14 -5.70
N ILE A 231 -2.46 3.06 -5.28
CA ILE A 231 -2.47 2.58 -3.88
C ILE A 231 -1.91 3.67 -2.95
N MET A 232 -0.75 4.24 -3.30
CA MET A 232 -0.10 5.26 -2.47
C MET A 232 -0.90 6.56 -2.43
N LEU A 233 -1.46 7.00 -3.57
CA LEU A 233 -2.34 8.16 -3.62
C LEU A 233 -3.57 7.97 -2.72
N TYR A 234 -4.19 6.79 -2.74
CA TYR A 234 -5.29 6.47 -1.85
C TYR A 234 -4.90 6.63 -0.37
N ARG A 235 -3.74 6.10 0.04
CA ARG A 235 -3.24 6.24 1.41
C ARG A 235 -2.92 7.69 1.78
N VAL A 236 -2.33 8.45 0.88
CA VAL A 236 -2.07 9.89 1.11
C VAL A 236 -3.37 10.67 1.28
N LEU A 237 -4.40 10.40 0.46
CA LEU A 237 -5.73 10.98 0.59
C LEU A 237 -6.41 10.59 1.92
N ASP A 238 -6.31 9.33 2.33
CA ASP A 238 -6.86 8.87 3.62
C ASP A 238 -6.16 9.53 4.82
N CYS A 239 -4.83 9.67 4.75
CA CYS A 239 -4.07 10.39 5.78
C CYS A 239 -4.43 11.89 5.81
N TYR A 240 -4.61 12.52 4.65
CA TYR A 240 -5.08 13.89 4.59
C TYR A 240 -6.50 14.04 5.17
N ASN A 241 -7.41 13.11 4.84
CA ASN A 241 -8.75 13.04 5.43
C ASN A 241 -8.69 12.99 6.97
N LEU A 242 -7.83 12.12 7.51
CA LEU A 242 -7.61 11.99 8.93
C LEU A 242 -7.16 13.31 9.58
N VAL A 243 -6.05 13.89 9.09
CA VAL A 243 -5.44 15.07 9.72
C VAL A 243 -6.29 16.34 9.54
N ARG A 244 -6.96 16.47 8.41
CA ARG A 244 -7.81 17.61 8.07
C ARG A 244 -9.05 17.72 8.94
N ASN A 245 -9.66 16.58 9.26
CA ASN A 245 -10.93 16.53 9.98
C ASN A 245 -10.79 16.34 11.50
N ASN A 246 -9.54 16.17 12.00
CA ASN A 246 -9.28 15.94 13.42
C ASN A 246 -8.10 16.81 13.89
N ALA A 247 -8.38 17.96 14.50
CA ALA A 247 -7.38 18.95 14.90
C ALA A 247 -6.65 18.57 16.20
N LEU A 248 -5.93 17.44 16.23
CA LEU A 248 -5.19 16.99 17.42
C LEU A 248 -3.73 17.44 17.44
N PHE A 249 -3.09 17.47 16.26
CA PHE A 249 -1.67 17.81 16.14
C PHE A 249 -1.47 19.02 15.19
N GLY A 250 -0.23 19.51 15.06
CA GLY A 250 0.07 20.66 14.21
C GLY A 250 -0.14 20.40 12.69
N ARG A 251 -0.28 21.48 11.92
CA ARG A 251 -0.67 21.45 10.51
C ARG A 251 0.43 21.02 9.53
N GLU A 252 1.66 20.87 9.96
CA GLU A 252 2.79 20.59 9.04
C GLU A 252 2.56 19.33 8.17
N LEU A 253 2.03 18.25 8.77
CA LEU A 253 1.68 17.04 8.00
C LEU A 253 0.46 17.27 7.09
N GLU A 254 -0.50 18.09 7.51
CA GLU A 254 -1.65 18.43 6.68
C GLU A 254 -1.21 19.10 5.37
N ASP A 255 -0.31 20.09 5.46
CA ASP A 255 0.17 20.82 4.30
C ASP A 255 0.97 19.92 3.34
N ILE A 256 1.85 19.08 3.87
CA ILE A 256 2.65 18.13 3.08
C ILE A 256 1.76 17.09 2.40
N LEU A 257 0.84 16.47 3.13
CA LEU A 257 -0.07 15.46 2.56
C LEU A 257 -0.94 16.06 1.46
N LYS A 258 -1.41 17.31 1.66
CA LYS A 258 -2.17 18.05 0.65
C LYS A 258 -1.34 18.27 -0.60
N GLU A 259 -0.15 18.84 -0.47
CA GLU A 259 0.76 19.11 -1.59
C GLU A 259 1.07 17.84 -2.39
N ARG A 260 1.41 16.73 -1.68
CA ARG A 260 1.71 15.46 -2.35
C ARG A 260 0.48 14.86 -3.03
N ALA A 261 -0.69 14.91 -2.40
CA ALA A 261 -1.94 14.46 -3.03
C ALA A 261 -2.28 15.26 -4.29
N GLU A 262 -2.09 16.60 -4.29
CA GLU A 262 -2.36 17.47 -5.45
C GLU A 262 -1.48 17.07 -6.66
N VAL A 263 -0.17 16.90 -6.47
CA VAL A 263 0.72 16.52 -7.58
C VAL A 263 0.51 15.08 -8.04
N MET A 264 0.24 14.16 -7.13
CA MET A 264 -0.08 12.76 -7.47
C MET A 264 -1.39 12.65 -8.25
N LEU A 265 -2.44 13.39 -7.88
CA LEU A 265 -3.68 13.46 -8.66
C LEU A 265 -3.43 14.00 -10.06
N GLY A 266 -2.62 15.05 -10.20
CA GLY A 266 -2.27 15.59 -11.51
C GLY A 266 -1.53 14.60 -12.39
N TRP A 267 -0.63 13.82 -11.83
CA TRP A 267 0.03 12.73 -12.56
C TRP A 267 -0.97 11.67 -13.01
N LEU A 268 -1.88 11.25 -12.13
CA LEU A 268 -2.92 10.27 -12.45
C LEU A 268 -3.83 10.75 -13.59
N GLU A 269 -4.30 12.01 -13.54
CA GLU A 269 -5.12 12.60 -14.61
C GLU A 269 -4.40 12.64 -15.97
N GLU A 270 -3.06 12.79 -15.98
CA GLU A 270 -2.29 12.79 -17.22
C GLU A 270 -2.10 11.37 -17.78
N VAL A 271 -1.88 10.34 -16.94
CA VAL A 271 -1.60 8.98 -17.41
C VAL A 271 -2.85 8.19 -17.78
N VAL A 272 -3.99 8.45 -17.13
CA VAL A 272 -5.23 7.71 -17.35
C VAL A 272 -5.70 7.81 -18.80
N TYR A 273 -6.11 6.68 -19.38
CA TYR A 273 -6.70 6.64 -20.73
C TYR A 273 -8.10 7.24 -20.76
N SER A 274 -8.60 7.54 -21.97
CA SER A 274 -9.92 8.12 -22.16
C SER A 274 -11.07 7.21 -21.70
N ASP A 275 -10.84 5.91 -21.55
CA ASP A 275 -11.79 4.94 -20.99
C ASP A 275 -11.70 4.80 -19.45
N GLY A 276 -10.80 5.54 -18.82
CA GLY A 276 -10.62 5.56 -17.36
C GLY A 276 -9.63 4.55 -16.80
N ARG A 277 -8.99 3.70 -17.63
CA ARG A 277 -7.98 2.73 -17.19
C ARG A 277 -6.60 3.36 -17.05
N ILE A 278 -5.79 2.77 -16.17
CA ILE A 278 -4.37 3.08 -16.02
C ILE A 278 -3.52 2.18 -16.94
N PRO A 279 -2.30 2.60 -17.32
CA PRO A 279 -1.36 1.72 -18.00
C PRO A 279 -0.95 0.52 -17.14
N LEU A 280 -0.76 -0.65 -17.79
CA LEU A 280 -0.37 -1.90 -17.12
C LEU A 280 1.14 -2.15 -17.16
N LEU A 281 1.96 -1.10 -17.11
CA LEU A 281 3.42 -1.21 -17.11
C LEU A 281 3.97 -1.55 -15.73
N ASN A 282 5.06 -2.31 -15.70
CA ASN A 282 5.66 -2.81 -14.47
C ASN A 282 4.68 -3.68 -13.66
N ASP A 283 4.81 -3.74 -12.33
CA ASP A 283 3.83 -4.44 -11.48
C ASP A 283 2.51 -3.66 -11.42
N ALA A 284 1.71 -3.77 -12.46
CA ALA A 284 0.36 -3.20 -12.52
C ALA A 284 -0.66 -4.26 -12.90
N ALA A 285 -1.84 -4.20 -12.28
CA ALA A 285 -2.99 -5.07 -12.56
C ALA A 285 -4.29 -4.30 -12.35
N GLU A 286 -5.35 -4.68 -13.05
CA GLU A 286 -6.69 -4.14 -12.83
C GLU A 286 -7.34 -4.78 -11.58
N GLY A 287 -8.19 -4.01 -10.88
CA GLY A 287 -8.97 -4.50 -9.74
C GLY A 287 -8.19 -4.68 -8.43
N ILE A 288 -6.97 -4.16 -8.32
CA ILE A 288 -6.18 -4.19 -7.09
C ILE A 288 -6.21 -2.82 -6.37
N ALA A 289 -5.94 -1.76 -7.11
CA ALA A 289 -6.01 -0.39 -6.61
C ALA A 289 -7.38 0.22 -6.89
N PRO A 290 -7.80 1.25 -6.13
CA PRO A 290 -8.95 2.05 -6.51
C PRO A 290 -8.79 2.64 -7.92
N THR A 291 -9.88 2.75 -8.65
CA THR A 291 -9.86 3.29 -10.01
C THR A 291 -9.47 4.77 -10.02
N ALA A 292 -8.94 5.24 -11.15
CA ALA A 292 -8.61 6.65 -11.31
C ALA A 292 -9.81 7.57 -11.04
N LYS A 293 -11.00 7.17 -11.48
CA LYS A 293 -12.24 7.91 -11.24
C LYS A 293 -12.55 8.04 -9.74
N GLU A 294 -12.47 6.94 -8.99
CA GLU A 294 -12.73 6.95 -7.55
C GLU A 294 -11.74 7.82 -6.79
N LEU A 295 -10.44 7.76 -7.17
CA LEU A 295 -9.39 8.59 -6.56
C LEU A 295 -9.60 10.08 -6.83
N ILE A 296 -9.93 10.46 -8.06
CA ILE A 296 -10.24 11.84 -8.44
C ILE A 296 -11.48 12.34 -7.68
N GLU A 297 -12.55 11.57 -7.66
CA GLU A 297 -13.78 11.91 -6.92
C GLU A 297 -13.52 12.02 -5.41
N TYR A 298 -12.64 11.18 -4.85
CA TYR A 298 -12.26 11.26 -3.45
C TYR A 298 -11.43 12.52 -3.15
N GLY A 299 -10.46 12.83 -4.00
CA GLY A 299 -9.73 14.10 -3.92
C GLY A 299 -10.68 15.31 -3.95
N GLN A 300 -11.65 15.33 -4.86
CA GLN A 300 -12.67 16.37 -4.96
C GLN A 300 -13.48 16.52 -3.66
N ARG A 301 -13.92 15.41 -3.05
CA ARG A 301 -14.62 15.43 -1.74
C ARG A 301 -13.77 16.05 -0.63
N LEU A 302 -12.46 15.88 -0.69
CA LEU A 302 -11.49 16.45 0.26
C LEU A 302 -11.06 17.88 -0.08
N GLY A 303 -11.54 18.44 -1.21
CA GLY A 303 -11.13 19.77 -1.68
C GLY A 303 -9.70 19.80 -2.24
N ILE A 304 -9.21 18.66 -2.73
CA ILE A 304 -7.90 18.53 -3.38
C ILE A 304 -8.10 18.48 -4.89
N PHE A 305 -7.37 19.36 -5.58
CA PHE A 305 -7.42 19.48 -7.02
C PHE A 305 -6.00 19.73 -7.55
N CYS A 306 -5.66 19.16 -8.69
CA CYS A 306 -4.45 19.56 -9.39
C CYS A 306 -4.71 20.86 -10.16
N HIS A 307 -4.08 21.94 -9.72
CA HIS A 307 -4.22 23.27 -10.35
C HIS A 307 -3.22 23.52 -11.49
N LYS A 308 -2.25 22.64 -11.67
CA LYS A 308 -1.20 22.77 -12.69
C LYS A 308 -1.23 21.58 -13.63
N LYS A 309 -1.12 21.86 -14.94
CA LYS A 309 -0.94 20.79 -15.91
C LYS A 309 0.40 20.08 -15.63
N VAL A 310 0.32 18.79 -15.32
CA VAL A 310 1.49 17.92 -15.12
C VAL A 310 2.12 17.62 -16.47
N ARG A 311 3.45 17.57 -16.48
CA ARG A 311 4.23 17.09 -17.63
C ARG A 311 5.01 15.88 -17.18
N LEU A 312 4.68 14.72 -17.71
CA LEU A 312 5.39 13.48 -17.45
C LEU A 312 6.86 13.59 -17.82
N LYS A 313 7.76 13.37 -16.85
CA LYS A 313 9.20 13.52 -17.03
C LYS A 313 10.00 12.61 -16.10
N GLU A 314 9.99 12.87 -14.80
CA GLU A 314 10.81 12.19 -13.80
C GLU A 314 10.36 10.72 -13.56
N SER A 315 9.06 10.45 -13.69
CA SER A 315 8.53 9.07 -13.67
C SER A 315 8.99 8.23 -14.87
N GLY A 316 9.57 8.87 -15.88
CA GLY A 316 10.07 8.17 -17.07
C GLY A 316 9.00 7.93 -18.15
N TYR A 317 7.75 8.18 -17.85
CA TYR A 317 6.66 7.96 -18.79
C TYR A 317 6.46 9.10 -19.77
N ARG A 318 5.93 8.78 -20.95
CA ARG A 318 5.49 9.74 -21.95
C ARG A 318 4.12 9.34 -22.48
N LYS A 319 3.24 10.31 -22.62
CA LYS A 319 1.93 10.14 -23.24
C LYS A 319 1.76 11.07 -24.43
N VAL A 320 1.35 10.50 -25.55
CA VAL A 320 1.05 11.25 -26.78
C VAL A 320 -0.40 10.99 -27.16
N ARG A 321 -1.16 12.07 -27.31
CA ARG A 321 -2.53 12.04 -27.86
C ARG A 321 -2.55 12.75 -29.20
N TRP A 322 -2.99 12.03 -30.23
CA TRP A 322 -3.14 12.59 -31.58
C TRP A 322 -4.39 12.04 -32.26
N GLY A 323 -5.38 12.92 -32.43
CA GLY A 323 -6.69 12.53 -32.98
C GLY A 323 -7.34 11.44 -32.16
N LYS A 324 -7.49 10.25 -32.73
CA LYS A 324 -8.08 9.06 -32.09
C LYS A 324 -7.07 8.17 -31.37
N PHE A 325 -5.78 8.51 -31.41
CA PHE A 325 -4.71 7.67 -30.86
C PHE A 325 -4.28 8.20 -29.49
N GLU A 326 -4.08 7.29 -28.54
CA GLU A 326 -3.41 7.53 -27.28
C GLU A 326 -2.28 6.52 -27.17
N LEU A 327 -1.05 7.01 -27.11
CA LEU A 327 0.18 6.22 -26.98
C LEU A 327 0.81 6.53 -25.61
N PHE A 328 1.09 5.50 -24.82
CA PHE A 328 1.81 5.61 -23.57
C PHE A 328 3.10 4.80 -23.68
N ILE A 329 4.24 5.37 -23.29
CA ILE A 329 5.56 4.77 -23.48
C ILE A 329 6.35 4.89 -22.19
N ASP A 330 7.02 3.81 -21.78
CA ASP A 330 8.07 3.83 -20.77
C ASP A 330 9.43 4.17 -21.40
N VAL A 331 10.01 5.30 -21.00
CA VAL A 331 11.36 5.74 -21.37
C VAL A 331 12.20 6.00 -20.12
N GLY A 332 11.76 5.44 -19.00
CA GLY A 332 12.35 5.64 -17.68
C GLY A 332 13.51 4.69 -17.39
N GLU A 333 14.10 4.96 -16.23
CA GLU A 333 15.00 4.01 -15.58
C GLU A 333 14.17 2.89 -14.95
N VAL A 334 14.82 1.79 -14.57
CA VAL A 334 14.16 0.58 -14.03
C VAL A 334 13.42 0.81 -12.69
N GLY A 335 13.70 1.89 -11.98
CA GLY A 335 13.09 2.22 -10.68
C GLY A 335 14.16 2.69 -9.68
N PRO A 336 13.84 2.75 -8.38
CA PRO A 336 14.82 3.14 -7.37
C PRO A 336 15.92 2.06 -7.24
N ASP A 337 17.19 2.47 -7.35
CA ASP A 337 18.34 1.56 -7.37
C ASP A 337 18.40 0.58 -6.21
N TYR A 338 18.00 1.03 -5.03
CA TYR A 338 18.05 0.24 -3.80
C TYR A 338 16.83 -0.68 -3.61
N GLN A 339 15.78 -0.55 -4.44
CA GLN A 339 14.55 -1.34 -4.34
C GLN A 339 13.79 -1.44 -5.68
N PRO A 340 14.34 -2.13 -6.69
CA PRO A 340 13.66 -2.34 -7.98
C PRO A 340 12.64 -3.50 -7.89
N GLY A 341 11.87 -3.56 -6.79
CA GLY A 341 10.99 -4.70 -6.50
C GLY A 341 9.87 -4.89 -7.50
N HIS A 342 9.32 -3.79 -8.00
CA HIS A 342 8.17 -3.74 -8.90
C HIS A 342 8.55 -3.55 -10.38
N ALA A 343 9.84 -3.43 -10.68
CA ALA A 343 10.32 -3.19 -12.03
C ALA A 343 10.33 -4.45 -12.89
N HIS A 344 10.04 -4.28 -14.16
CA HIS A 344 10.19 -5.30 -15.21
C HIS A 344 11.33 -4.92 -16.17
N ALA A 345 11.68 -5.80 -17.08
CA ALA A 345 12.62 -5.54 -18.16
C ALA A 345 11.87 -4.98 -19.38
N ASP A 346 11.18 -3.85 -19.21
CA ASP A 346 10.16 -3.29 -20.07
C ASP A 346 10.52 -1.91 -20.66
N THR A 347 11.77 -1.46 -20.54
CA THR A 347 12.21 -0.18 -21.12
C THR A 347 11.84 -0.10 -22.59
N PHE A 348 11.23 1.03 -22.99
CA PHE A 348 10.59 1.28 -24.29
C PHE A 348 9.32 0.48 -24.56
N SER A 349 8.78 -0.23 -23.59
CA SER A 349 7.44 -0.80 -23.73
C SER A 349 6.40 0.31 -23.91
N PHE A 350 5.40 0.00 -24.72
CA PHE A 350 4.33 0.94 -25.00
C PHE A 350 2.97 0.28 -25.05
N GLU A 351 1.95 1.06 -24.75
CA GLU A 351 0.56 0.72 -24.95
C GLU A 351 -0.09 1.68 -25.95
N LEU A 352 -0.98 1.18 -26.80
CA LEU A 352 -1.69 1.95 -27.80
C LEU A 352 -3.20 1.77 -27.68
N TYR A 353 -3.90 2.88 -27.55
CA TYR A 353 -5.35 2.95 -27.59
C TYR A 353 -5.81 3.69 -28.86
N ILE A 354 -6.90 3.20 -29.47
CA ILE A 354 -7.52 3.80 -30.67
C ILE A 354 -9.01 3.98 -30.39
N ASN A 355 -9.51 5.21 -30.50
CA ASN A 355 -10.92 5.56 -30.18
C ASN A 355 -11.31 5.11 -28.74
N GLY A 356 -10.44 5.28 -27.74
CA GLY A 356 -10.68 4.89 -26.36
C GLY A 356 -10.75 3.36 -26.14
N ARG A 357 -10.20 2.55 -27.05
CA ARG A 357 -10.15 1.10 -26.90
C ARG A 357 -8.69 0.62 -26.94
N PRO A 358 -8.29 -0.33 -26.07
CA PRO A 358 -6.97 -0.91 -26.09
C PRO A 358 -6.75 -1.71 -27.40
N VAL A 359 -5.59 -1.51 -28.01
CA VAL A 359 -5.16 -2.21 -29.24
C VAL A 359 -3.85 -2.95 -29.00
N ILE A 360 -2.90 -2.29 -28.35
CA ILE A 360 -1.66 -2.88 -27.86
C ILE A 360 -1.62 -2.59 -26.36
N VAL A 361 -1.54 -3.64 -25.55
CA VAL A 361 -1.51 -3.55 -24.08
C VAL A 361 -0.30 -4.29 -23.54
N ASP A 362 0.16 -3.90 -22.37
CA ASP A 362 1.16 -4.66 -21.64
C ASP A 362 0.49 -5.80 -20.85
N THR A 363 1.27 -6.80 -20.46
CA THR A 363 0.76 -7.94 -19.69
C THR A 363 0.57 -7.59 -18.22
N GLY A 364 1.26 -6.57 -17.70
CA GLY A 364 1.30 -6.25 -16.30
C GLY A 364 1.79 -7.40 -15.43
N THR A 365 1.15 -7.59 -14.27
CA THR A 365 1.45 -8.70 -13.36
C THR A 365 0.19 -9.46 -12.95
N SER A 366 0.26 -10.78 -12.91
CA SER A 366 -0.83 -11.66 -12.44
C SER A 366 -0.51 -12.36 -11.12
N THR A 367 0.76 -12.39 -10.71
CA THR A 367 1.20 -13.10 -9.51
C THR A 367 2.50 -12.53 -8.93
N TYR A 368 2.64 -12.65 -7.60
CA TYR A 368 3.90 -12.39 -6.88
C TYR A 368 4.60 -13.68 -6.43
N GLU A 369 3.99 -14.84 -6.70
CA GLU A 369 4.61 -16.13 -6.40
C GLU A 369 5.85 -16.36 -7.28
N VAL A 370 6.91 -16.95 -6.69
CA VAL A 370 8.15 -17.27 -7.40
C VAL A 370 7.93 -18.47 -8.30
N ASN A 371 7.44 -18.23 -9.51
CA ASN A 371 7.10 -19.26 -10.51
C ASN A 371 7.47 -18.80 -11.94
N ASN A 372 7.27 -19.68 -12.93
CA ASN A 372 7.59 -19.39 -14.32
C ASN A 372 6.75 -18.25 -14.91
N THR A 373 5.48 -18.09 -14.49
CA THR A 373 4.62 -17.00 -14.92
C THR A 373 5.20 -15.66 -14.51
N ARG A 374 5.58 -15.51 -13.23
CA ARG A 374 6.21 -14.29 -12.71
C ARG A 374 7.53 -13.97 -13.42
N PHE A 375 8.36 -14.99 -13.69
CA PHE A 375 9.60 -14.79 -14.43
C PHE A 375 9.36 -14.34 -15.87
N TYR A 376 8.35 -14.89 -16.53
CA TYR A 376 7.98 -14.48 -17.88
C TYR A 376 7.44 -13.05 -17.91
N GLU A 377 6.47 -12.72 -17.06
CA GLU A 377 5.86 -11.38 -16.97
C GLU A 377 6.89 -10.28 -16.74
N ARG A 378 7.96 -10.55 -15.99
CA ARG A 378 9.05 -9.58 -15.75
C ARG A 378 10.12 -9.57 -16.83
N SER A 379 10.07 -10.47 -17.79
CA SER A 379 11.07 -10.56 -18.87
C SER A 379 10.71 -9.68 -20.05
N THR A 380 11.71 -9.22 -20.79
CA THR A 380 11.51 -8.39 -21.98
C THR A 380 10.56 -9.03 -23.01
N ALA A 381 10.51 -10.36 -23.08
CA ALA A 381 9.65 -11.10 -24.00
C ALA A 381 8.14 -10.93 -23.73
N ALA A 382 7.75 -10.48 -22.55
CA ALA A 382 6.35 -10.23 -22.19
C ALA A 382 5.87 -8.80 -22.55
N HIS A 383 6.78 -7.93 -22.99
CA HIS A 383 6.52 -6.51 -23.15
C HIS A 383 6.57 -6.07 -24.63
N ASN A 384 5.91 -4.95 -24.93
CA ASN A 384 5.85 -4.36 -26.27
C ASN A 384 7.10 -3.49 -26.52
N THR A 385 8.27 -4.08 -26.52
CA THR A 385 9.56 -3.41 -26.63
C THR A 385 10.51 -4.14 -27.59
N VAL A 386 11.73 -3.61 -27.76
CA VAL A 386 12.78 -4.21 -28.61
C VAL A 386 13.52 -5.29 -27.81
N VAL A 387 13.69 -6.46 -28.43
CA VAL A 387 14.38 -7.65 -27.86
C VAL A 387 15.76 -7.76 -28.47
#